data_91bbaaacd793c06a676a247b4d5d6f17
#
_entry.id   91bbaaacd793c06a676a247b4d5d6f17
#
_cell.length_a   1.000
_cell.length_b   1.000
_cell.length_c   1.000
_cell.angle_alpha   90.00
_cell.angle_beta   90.00
_cell.angle_gamma   90.00
#
_symmetry.space_group_name_H-M   'P 1'
#
loop_
_entity.id
_entity.type
_entity.pdbx_description
1 polymer ?
#
loop_
_entity_poly.entity_id
_entity_poly.type
_entity_poly.pdbx_seq_one_letter_code
_entity_poly.pdbx_strand_id
1 'polypeptide(L)'
;MIILLASSLHARGVYQTDKDFLDEVFDNAPPKSKKIMLVGKLRKSVEKILEHPYGSLRIRYWKKDETTAWILEEIGKVEPITFGVEIKDNQIQDIRVLEFREIRGWEVRYPAFRKQFEGASFDGMKLDREVDGISGATLSVWAMTSIAELSLFLDEYVKNK
;
A
#
# COMPACT_ATOMS: atom_id res chain seq x y z
N MET A 1 37.20 14.45 -20.41
CA MET A 1 35.96 15.16 -20.17
C MET A 1 34.95 14.14 -19.60
N ILE A 2 34.79 14.13 -18.28
CA ILE A 2 33.88 13.20 -17.58
C ILE A 2 32.52 13.86 -17.63
N ILE A 3 31.59 13.29 -18.40
CA ILE A 3 30.17 13.67 -18.37
C ILE A 3 29.58 13.04 -17.11
N LEU A 4 29.45 13.84 -16.06
CA LEU A 4 28.61 13.50 -14.92
C LEU A 4 27.16 13.53 -15.42
N LEU A 5 26.60 12.34 -15.69
CA LEU A 5 25.15 12.15 -15.79
C LEU A 5 24.58 12.41 -14.40
N ALA A 6 24.13 13.63 -14.18
CA ALA A 6 23.28 13.94 -13.02
C ALA A 6 22.01 13.12 -13.18
N SER A 7 21.92 12.00 -12.46
CA SER A 7 20.67 11.30 -12.26
C SER A 7 19.74 12.26 -11.54
N SER A 8 18.88 12.95 -12.27
CA SER A 8 17.80 13.72 -11.67
C SER A 8 16.94 12.74 -10.89
N LEU A 9 17.10 12.75 -9.58
CA LEU A 9 16.20 12.05 -8.64
C LEU A 9 14.83 12.70 -8.78
N HIS A 10 14.02 12.19 -9.70
CA HIS A 10 12.63 12.57 -9.81
C HIS A 10 11.90 11.94 -8.63
N ALA A 11 11.53 12.76 -7.67
CA ALA A 11 10.67 12.34 -6.56
C ALA A 11 9.31 11.85 -7.08
N ARG A 12 8.79 12.53 -8.10
CA ARG A 12 7.51 12.21 -8.75
C ARG A 12 7.71 11.20 -9.88
N GLY A 13 6.79 10.24 -9.97
CA GLY A 13 6.75 9.31 -11.09
C GLY A 13 6.12 7.97 -10.76
N VAL A 14 5.98 7.18 -11.82
CA VAL A 14 5.62 5.76 -11.72
C VAL A 14 6.91 4.99 -11.49
N TYR A 15 7.03 4.35 -10.34
CA TYR A 15 8.21 3.53 -10.00
C TYR A 15 8.02 2.08 -10.42
N GLN A 16 6.77 1.60 -10.41
CA GLN A 16 6.38 0.28 -10.87
C GLN A 16 4.95 0.35 -11.38
N THR A 17 4.64 -0.29 -12.51
CA THR A 17 3.27 -0.36 -12.99
C THR A 17 2.45 -1.37 -12.16
N ASP A 18 1.12 -1.19 -12.14
CA ASP A 18 0.22 -2.16 -11.50
C ASP A 18 0.45 -3.57 -12.05
N LYS A 19 0.66 -3.67 -13.37
CA LYS A 19 0.91 -4.95 -14.03
C LYS A 19 2.19 -5.59 -13.53
N ASP A 20 3.30 -4.86 -13.50
CA ASP A 20 4.60 -5.40 -13.06
C ASP A 20 4.55 -5.82 -11.59
N PHE A 21 3.87 -5.06 -10.75
CA PHE A 21 3.65 -5.42 -9.35
C PHE A 21 2.87 -6.75 -9.24
N LEU A 22 1.77 -6.88 -9.97
CA LEU A 22 0.95 -8.10 -9.93
C LEU A 22 1.68 -9.32 -10.54
N ASP A 23 2.44 -9.11 -11.59
CA ASP A 23 3.27 -10.16 -12.18
C ASP A 23 4.33 -10.67 -11.20
N GLU A 24 4.96 -9.78 -10.43
CA GLU A 24 5.90 -10.19 -9.38
C GLU A 24 5.21 -10.96 -8.25
N VAL A 25 4.07 -10.48 -7.75
CA VAL A 25 3.34 -11.13 -6.66
C VAL A 25 2.85 -12.53 -7.04
N PHE A 26 2.44 -12.71 -8.29
CA PHE A 26 1.80 -13.95 -8.77
C PHE A 26 2.61 -14.72 -9.81
N ASP A 27 3.93 -14.56 -9.83
CA ASP A 27 4.83 -15.30 -10.75
C ASP A 27 4.40 -15.22 -12.21
N ASN A 28 4.12 -14.02 -12.71
CA ASN A 28 3.63 -13.71 -14.07
C ASN A 28 2.27 -14.35 -14.42
N ALA A 29 1.50 -14.78 -13.44
CA ALA A 29 0.19 -15.39 -13.62
C ALA A 29 -0.85 -14.79 -12.65
N PRO A 30 -1.10 -13.46 -12.68
CA PRO A 30 -2.05 -12.84 -11.78
C PRO A 30 -3.48 -13.38 -12.05
N PRO A 31 -4.23 -13.68 -10.98
CA PRO A 31 -5.61 -14.12 -11.12
C PRO A 31 -6.50 -12.96 -11.59
N LYS A 32 -7.73 -13.28 -12.00
CA LYS A 32 -8.72 -12.23 -12.27
C LYS A 32 -9.00 -11.40 -11.00
N SER A 33 -9.06 -10.09 -11.16
CA SER A 33 -9.41 -9.21 -10.07
C SER A 33 -10.82 -9.46 -9.55
N LYS A 34 -10.98 -9.38 -8.24
CA LYS A 34 -12.25 -9.36 -7.54
C LYS A 34 -12.57 -7.96 -7.03
N LYS A 35 -13.80 -7.73 -6.62
CA LYS A 35 -14.26 -6.42 -6.11
C LYS A 35 -14.99 -6.59 -4.79
N ILE A 36 -14.72 -5.66 -3.89
CA ILE A 36 -15.47 -5.47 -2.65
C ILE A 36 -16.32 -4.22 -2.82
N MET A 37 -17.60 -4.29 -2.43
CA MET A 37 -18.46 -3.12 -2.32
C MET A 37 -18.35 -2.54 -0.92
N LEU A 38 -17.95 -1.28 -0.83
CA LEU A 38 -17.85 -0.55 0.44
C LEU A 38 -19.22 0.02 0.82
N VAL A 39 -19.99 -0.77 1.55
CA VAL A 39 -21.32 -0.39 2.02
C VAL A 39 -21.47 -0.68 3.52
N GLY A 40 -22.38 0.04 4.18
CA GLY A 40 -22.78 -0.22 5.55
C GLY A 40 -21.62 -0.24 6.55
N LYS A 41 -21.52 -1.30 7.34
CA LYS A 41 -20.50 -1.45 8.39
C LYS A 41 -19.08 -1.51 7.82
N LEU A 42 -18.88 -2.18 6.68
CA LEU A 42 -17.56 -2.28 6.05
C LEU A 42 -17.01 -0.90 5.69
N ARG A 43 -17.84 -0.05 5.06
CA ARG A 43 -17.45 1.32 4.73
C ARG A 43 -17.03 2.11 5.97
N LYS A 44 -17.82 2.02 7.04
CA LYS A 44 -17.50 2.69 8.32
C LYS A 44 -16.17 2.23 8.91
N SER A 45 -15.86 0.93 8.82
CA SER A 45 -14.58 0.40 9.30
C SER A 45 -13.41 0.91 8.47
N VAL A 46 -13.54 0.94 7.14
CA VAL A 46 -12.52 1.49 6.24
C VAL A 46 -12.26 2.95 6.55
N GLU A 47 -13.32 3.77 6.65
CA GLU A 47 -13.20 5.20 6.96
C GLU A 47 -12.65 5.47 8.36
N LYS A 48 -12.88 4.56 9.30
CA LYS A 48 -12.30 4.65 10.64
C LYS A 48 -10.79 4.35 10.63
N ILE A 49 -10.33 3.39 9.84
CA ILE A 49 -8.90 3.08 9.68
C ILE A 49 -8.17 4.26 9.01
N LEU A 50 -8.75 4.82 7.96
CA LEU A 50 -8.16 5.92 7.21
C LEU A 50 -8.32 7.29 7.88
N GLU A 51 -9.22 7.40 8.86
CA GLU A 51 -9.61 8.65 9.54
C GLU A 51 -10.22 9.71 8.61
N HIS A 52 -10.69 9.30 7.42
CA HIS A 52 -11.40 10.14 6.46
C HIS A 52 -12.33 9.32 5.55
N PRO A 53 -13.28 9.98 4.84
CA PRO A 53 -14.13 9.30 3.87
C PRO A 53 -13.33 8.66 2.73
N TYR A 54 -13.71 7.44 2.33
CA TYR A 54 -13.09 6.77 1.19
C TYR A 54 -13.76 7.19 -0.12
N GLY A 55 -12.97 7.64 -1.10
CA GLY A 55 -13.47 8.25 -2.33
C GLY A 55 -14.16 7.32 -3.33
N SER A 56 -14.15 6.00 -3.11
CA SER A 56 -14.77 5.01 -4.00
C SER A 56 -15.77 4.12 -3.28
N LEU A 57 -16.74 3.59 -4.04
CA LEU A 57 -17.65 2.57 -3.55
C LEU A 57 -17.11 1.15 -3.73
N ARG A 58 -15.99 0.99 -4.38
CA ARG A 58 -15.42 -0.32 -4.73
C ARG A 58 -13.93 -0.34 -4.48
N ILE A 59 -13.46 -1.48 -3.93
CA ILE A 59 -12.04 -1.80 -3.87
C ILE A 59 -11.81 -3.05 -4.69
N ARG A 60 -10.78 -3.03 -5.53
CA ARG A 60 -10.33 -4.15 -6.34
C ARG A 60 -9.19 -4.84 -5.65
N TYR A 61 -9.16 -6.19 -5.74
CA TYR A 61 -8.09 -7.02 -5.20
C TYR A 61 -7.88 -8.27 -6.05
N TRP A 62 -6.75 -8.89 -5.86
CA TRP A 62 -6.38 -10.16 -6.49
C TRP A 62 -6.10 -11.17 -5.39
N LYS A 63 -6.60 -12.39 -5.54
CA LYS A 63 -6.40 -13.45 -4.55
C LYS A 63 -6.13 -14.78 -5.26
N LYS A 64 -5.03 -15.42 -4.86
CA LYS A 64 -4.66 -16.77 -5.24
C LYS A 64 -4.15 -17.50 -4.00
N ASP A 65 -4.80 -18.60 -3.65
CA ASP A 65 -4.53 -19.34 -2.42
C ASP A 65 -4.58 -18.42 -1.19
N GLU A 66 -3.53 -18.40 -0.37
CA GLU A 66 -3.42 -17.53 0.82
C GLU A 66 -2.84 -16.14 0.52
N THR A 67 -2.50 -15.88 -0.74
CA THR A 67 -1.92 -14.59 -1.13
C THR A 67 -2.98 -13.65 -1.66
N THR A 68 -2.98 -12.42 -1.18
CA THR A 68 -3.75 -11.31 -1.74
C THR A 68 -2.83 -10.17 -2.15
N ALA A 69 -3.22 -9.47 -3.20
CA ALA A 69 -2.58 -8.23 -3.64
C ALA A 69 -3.60 -7.09 -3.67
N TRP A 70 -3.17 -5.94 -3.19
CA TRP A 70 -3.96 -4.73 -3.08
C TRP A 70 -3.23 -3.59 -3.77
N ILE A 71 -3.94 -2.82 -4.59
CA ILE A 71 -3.44 -1.57 -5.16
C ILE A 71 -4.38 -0.48 -4.68
N LEU A 72 -3.88 0.36 -3.78
CA LEU A 72 -4.66 1.35 -3.05
C LEU A 72 -3.97 2.72 -3.09
N GLU A 73 -4.76 3.76 -2.92
CA GLU A 73 -4.26 5.13 -2.86
C GLU A 73 -4.58 5.77 -1.52
N GLU A 74 -3.64 6.55 -1.02
CA GLU A 74 -3.82 7.41 0.14
C GLU A 74 -3.15 8.75 -0.09
N ILE A 75 -3.76 9.81 0.42
CA ILE A 75 -3.20 11.15 0.31
C ILE A 75 -2.00 11.27 1.23
N GLY A 76 -0.89 11.72 0.66
CA GLY A 76 0.28 12.14 1.43
C GLY A 76 0.01 13.51 2.06
N LYS A 77 0.61 14.55 1.53
CA LYS A 77 0.32 15.94 1.96
C LYS A 77 -0.82 16.57 1.14
N VAL A 78 -0.75 16.46 -0.17
CA VAL A 78 -1.67 17.09 -1.14
C VAL A 78 -2.12 16.10 -2.20
N GLU A 79 -1.21 15.26 -2.67
CA GLU A 79 -1.42 14.36 -3.79
C GLU A 79 -1.53 12.90 -3.32
N PRO A 80 -2.28 12.07 -4.05
CA PRO A 80 -2.36 10.65 -3.74
C PRO A 80 -1.06 9.93 -4.08
N ILE A 81 -0.71 8.99 -3.20
CA ILE A 81 0.37 8.04 -3.38
C ILE A 81 -0.28 6.68 -3.65
N THR A 82 0.12 6.00 -4.72
CA THR A 82 -0.36 4.66 -5.03
C THR A 82 0.57 3.62 -4.43
N PHE A 83 0.01 2.73 -3.64
CA PHE A 83 0.72 1.64 -2.98
C PHE A 83 0.28 0.28 -3.52
N GLY A 84 1.24 -0.63 -3.66
CA GLY A 84 1.00 -2.06 -3.84
C GLY A 84 1.31 -2.81 -2.55
N VAL A 85 0.40 -3.65 -2.08
CA VAL A 85 0.58 -4.44 -0.86
C VAL A 85 0.36 -5.91 -1.18
N GLU A 86 1.35 -6.73 -0.83
CA GLU A 86 1.27 -8.19 -0.87
C GLU A 86 1.05 -8.72 0.55
N ILE A 87 0.00 -9.53 0.72
CA ILE A 87 -0.30 -10.20 1.99
C ILE A 87 -0.36 -11.70 1.74
N LYS A 88 0.30 -12.47 2.59
CA LYS A 88 0.24 -13.91 2.62
C LYS A 88 0.15 -14.39 4.07
N ASP A 89 -0.70 -15.38 4.33
CA ASP A 89 -0.90 -15.94 5.67
C ASP A 89 -1.22 -14.86 6.72
N ASN A 90 -2.05 -13.86 6.36
CA ASN A 90 -2.45 -12.71 7.19
C ASN A 90 -1.30 -11.78 7.63
N GLN A 91 -0.18 -11.82 6.92
CA GLN A 91 0.98 -10.97 7.18
C GLN A 91 1.40 -10.23 5.90
N ILE A 92 1.84 -9.00 6.05
CA ILE A 92 2.43 -8.24 4.95
C ILE A 92 3.73 -8.91 4.53
N GLN A 93 3.84 -9.28 3.26
CA GLN A 93 5.08 -9.75 2.66
C GLN A 93 5.89 -8.57 2.11
N ASP A 94 5.22 -7.64 1.45
CA ASP A 94 5.82 -6.41 0.96
C ASP A 94 4.77 -5.30 0.82
N ILE A 95 5.22 -4.06 0.96
CA ILE A 95 4.47 -2.86 0.64
C ILE A 95 5.36 -1.93 -0.18
N ARG A 96 4.86 -1.45 -1.32
CA ARG A 96 5.62 -0.64 -2.27
C ARG A 96 4.90 0.63 -2.65
N VAL A 97 5.66 1.67 -2.93
CA VAL A 97 5.15 2.83 -3.67
C VAL A 97 5.19 2.50 -5.15
N LEU A 98 4.04 2.43 -5.79
CA LEU A 98 3.93 2.20 -7.24
C LEU A 98 4.00 3.52 -8.00
N GLU A 99 3.26 4.54 -7.54
CA GLU A 99 3.30 5.88 -8.10
C GLU A 99 3.34 6.93 -7.00
N PHE A 100 4.23 7.90 -7.17
CA PHE A 100 4.44 9.00 -6.23
C PHE A 100 4.22 10.33 -6.93
N ARG A 101 3.28 11.13 -6.45
CA ARG A 101 2.86 12.42 -7.06
C ARG A 101 3.25 13.62 -6.22
N GLU A 102 3.69 13.39 -4.98
CA GLU A 102 4.14 14.42 -4.05
C GLU A 102 5.52 14.97 -4.40
N ILE A 103 5.87 16.12 -3.83
CA ILE A 103 7.19 16.76 -4.02
C ILE A 103 8.22 16.22 -3.02
N ARG A 104 7.76 15.78 -1.84
CA ARG A 104 8.61 15.32 -0.73
C ARG A 104 8.04 14.07 -0.10
N GLY A 105 8.88 13.33 0.64
CA GLY A 105 8.48 12.13 1.37
C GLY A 105 8.63 10.83 0.57
N TRP A 106 9.36 10.87 -0.55
CA TRP A 106 9.62 9.68 -1.39
C TRP A 106 10.50 8.61 -0.73
N GLU A 107 11.12 8.94 0.40
CA GLU A 107 11.99 8.05 1.16
C GLU A 107 11.24 6.81 1.67
N VAL A 108 9.91 6.88 1.80
CA VAL A 108 9.08 5.71 2.14
C VAL A 108 9.19 4.57 1.13
N ARG A 109 9.64 4.84 -0.10
CA ARG A 109 9.88 3.81 -1.11
C ARG A 109 11.13 2.96 -0.86
N TYR A 110 12.07 3.45 -0.05
CA TYR A 110 13.34 2.75 0.15
C TYR A 110 13.16 1.43 0.89
N PRO A 111 13.88 0.37 0.46
CA PRO A 111 13.79 -0.94 1.09
C PRO A 111 14.03 -0.93 2.60
N ALA A 112 14.97 -0.11 3.06
CA ALA A 112 15.28 0.01 4.49
C ALA A 112 14.08 0.48 5.32
N PHE A 113 13.24 1.38 4.78
CA PHE A 113 12.02 1.81 5.45
C PHE A 113 10.92 0.75 5.34
N ARG A 114 10.69 0.21 4.14
CA ARG A 114 9.63 -0.77 3.87
C ARG A 114 9.76 -2.06 4.67
N LYS A 115 10.97 -2.48 5.00
CA LYS A 115 11.24 -3.67 5.83
C LYS A 115 10.53 -3.67 7.17
N GLN A 116 10.18 -2.50 7.71
CA GLN A 116 9.44 -2.40 8.97
C GLN A 116 8.04 -3.04 8.88
N PHE A 117 7.48 -3.12 7.68
CA PHE A 117 6.16 -3.71 7.44
C PHE A 117 6.20 -5.22 7.17
N GLU A 118 7.37 -5.79 6.85
CA GLU A 118 7.50 -7.23 6.56
C GLU A 118 7.11 -8.06 7.79
N GLY A 119 6.23 -9.03 7.60
CA GLY A 119 5.68 -9.85 8.67
C GLY A 119 4.69 -9.15 9.60
N ALA A 120 4.33 -7.88 9.34
CA ALA A 120 3.34 -7.19 10.12
C ALA A 120 1.96 -7.82 9.96
N SER A 121 1.22 -7.92 11.05
CA SER A 121 -0.16 -8.40 11.12
C SER A 121 -1.08 -7.34 11.71
N PHE A 122 -2.38 -7.63 11.72
CA PHE A 122 -3.41 -6.72 12.19
C PHE A 122 -3.79 -7.03 13.64
N ASP A 123 -3.71 -6.03 14.50
CA ASP A 123 -4.14 -6.13 15.90
C ASP A 123 -5.41 -5.28 16.13
N GLY A 124 -6.52 -5.82 15.67
CA GLY A 124 -7.83 -5.19 15.81
C GLY A 124 -8.09 -4.04 14.85
N MET A 125 -7.32 -2.98 14.86
CA MET A 125 -7.46 -1.82 13.96
C MET A 125 -6.13 -1.19 13.54
N LYS A 126 -5.02 -1.71 14.05
CA LYS A 126 -3.68 -1.19 13.81
C LYS A 126 -2.70 -2.32 13.50
N LEU A 127 -1.53 -1.95 13.05
CA LEU A 127 -0.41 -2.88 12.96
C LEU A 127 -0.03 -3.40 14.35
N ASP A 128 0.47 -4.63 14.40
CA ASP A 128 1.00 -5.28 15.61
C ASP A 128 2.33 -4.67 16.10
N ARG A 129 2.77 -3.60 15.46
CA ARG A 129 4.03 -2.92 15.75
C ARG A 129 3.97 -1.43 15.48
N GLU A 130 4.91 -0.70 16.06
CA GLU A 130 5.17 0.69 15.72
C GLU A 130 6.06 0.77 14.47
N VAL A 131 5.85 1.80 13.66
CA VAL A 131 6.65 2.11 12.47
C VAL A 131 7.45 3.39 12.76
N ASP A 132 8.76 3.31 12.64
CA ASP A 132 9.63 4.47 12.79
C ASP A 132 9.35 5.50 11.70
N GLY A 133 9.31 6.76 12.09
CA GLY A 133 9.12 7.86 11.16
C GLY A 133 10.37 8.18 10.35
N ILE A 134 10.17 9.01 9.32
CA ILE A 134 11.25 9.62 8.55
C ILE A 134 11.13 11.13 8.71
N SER A 135 12.20 11.79 9.15
CA SER A 135 12.24 13.25 9.27
C SER A 135 11.94 13.92 7.93
N GLY A 136 10.94 14.80 7.90
CA GLY A 136 10.48 15.45 6.68
C GLY A 136 9.55 14.65 5.77
N ALA A 137 9.20 13.40 6.14
CA ALA A 137 8.32 12.51 5.38
C ALA A 137 7.11 11.99 6.19
N THR A 138 6.75 12.64 7.28
CA THR A 138 5.73 12.20 8.25
C THR A 138 4.41 11.82 7.58
N LEU A 139 3.90 12.64 6.66
CA LEU A 139 2.62 12.38 6.01
C LEU A 139 2.67 11.20 5.04
N SER A 140 3.80 10.98 4.35
CA SER A 140 3.99 9.80 3.52
C SER A 140 4.11 8.52 4.36
N VAL A 141 4.75 8.60 5.54
CA VAL A 141 4.81 7.49 6.52
C VAL A 141 3.40 7.15 7.00
N TRP A 142 2.60 8.15 7.36
CA TRP A 142 1.20 7.91 7.77
C TRP A 142 0.38 7.30 6.65
N ALA A 143 0.49 7.80 5.42
CA ALA A 143 -0.21 7.26 4.26
C ALA A 143 0.13 5.78 4.06
N MET A 144 1.41 5.40 4.08
CA MET A 144 1.83 4.00 3.93
C MET A 144 1.34 3.13 5.09
N THR A 145 1.40 3.62 6.33
CA THR A 145 0.92 2.90 7.51
C THR A 145 -0.59 2.67 7.44
N SER A 146 -1.38 3.68 7.08
CA SER A 146 -2.83 3.55 6.92
C SER A 146 -3.20 2.55 5.82
N ILE A 147 -2.46 2.54 4.71
CA ILE A 147 -2.67 1.55 3.64
C ILE A 147 -2.29 0.14 4.10
N ALA A 148 -1.23 -0.02 4.88
CA ALA A 148 -0.85 -1.32 5.45
C ALA A 148 -1.96 -1.86 6.35
N GLU A 149 -2.48 -1.04 7.25
CA GLU A 149 -3.59 -1.38 8.15
C GLU A 149 -4.87 -1.71 7.38
N LEU A 150 -5.22 -0.87 6.40
CA LEU A 150 -6.40 -1.09 5.56
C LEU A 150 -6.28 -2.40 4.77
N SER A 151 -5.13 -2.67 4.19
CA SER A 151 -4.91 -3.89 3.39
C SER A 151 -5.05 -5.15 4.24
N LEU A 152 -4.49 -5.17 5.44
CA LEU A 152 -4.62 -6.29 6.38
C LEU A 152 -6.08 -6.49 6.84
N PHE A 153 -6.79 -5.41 7.15
CA PHE A 153 -8.21 -5.47 7.48
C PHE A 153 -9.04 -6.04 6.33
N LEU A 154 -8.80 -5.60 5.11
CA LEU A 154 -9.50 -6.09 3.93
C LEU A 154 -9.13 -7.53 3.58
N ASP A 155 -7.89 -7.94 3.79
CA ASP A 155 -7.43 -9.32 3.63
C ASP A 155 -8.19 -10.27 4.57
N GLU A 156 -8.27 -9.92 5.85
CA GLU A 156 -9.07 -10.66 6.82
C GLU A 156 -10.55 -10.71 6.43
N TYR A 157 -11.11 -9.58 6.00
CA TYR A 157 -12.52 -9.51 5.56
C TYR A 157 -12.83 -10.46 4.39
N VAL A 158 -11.94 -10.53 3.37
CA VAL A 158 -12.19 -11.38 2.19
C VAL A 158 -11.88 -12.86 2.43
N LYS A 159 -11.11 -13.19 3.45
CA LYS A 159 -10.84 -14.58 3.86
C LYS A 159 -11.93 -15.15 4.75
N ASN A 160 -12.62 -14.31 5.49
CA ASN A 160 -13.70 -14.72 6.40
C ASN A 160 -15.11 -14.69 5.74
N LYS A 161 -15.18 -14.41 4.43
CA LYS A 161 -16.42 -14.33 3.65
C LYS A 161 -16.62 -15.59 2.80
#